data_b5c4b859cd33856e4202ebc5f4cff5d4
#
_entry.id   b5c4b859cd33856e4202ebc5f4cff5d4
#
_cell.length_a   1.000
_cell.length_b   1.000
_cell.length_c   1.000
_cell.angle_alpha   90.00
_cell.angle_beta   90.00
_cell.angle_gamma   90.00
#
_symmetry.space_group_name_H-M   'P 1'
#
loop_
_entity.id
_entity.type
_entity.pdbx_description
1 polymer ?
#
loop_
_entity_poly.entity_id
_entity_poly.type
_entity_poly.pdbx_seq_one_letter_code
_entity_poly.pdbx_strand_id
1 'polypeptide(L)'
;MKSFLVLVLVANIVTKASAQASLPVMETGGQPMPDAWIDKDTGHKVMKLTRRDGMNASFYFHNNPFIGNEMVFCGGDKPFSGNDMLHNSTAQIRRQMYAVNLNTLQIRQLTNEPFNVRTEIVCPKTHELFYQRGDTVYALNTDKMERRIITVMPEALRGNIITVNADGTMLAGKLDDPKEREILREHPKKHEFFNLIFQARLKKTIFTLDTKTGVVDTIYSERAWLNHLQFSPTDPTLLMFCHEGPWHEVDRIWTIDVVKRDKPRLIHKRTMYREIAGHEWWGADGKHIYFDLQKPRGETFFVGKVNVYTGVEEDFELQRNEWSVHFVSSWDEKTLAGDGGSKTSVAHSPEGQWIYFFEYDGNRLKSTKLVNMKNHNYNLEPNIHYSPDQKWIIFRANFEGSENVYAVELSPYTPNI
;
A
#
# COMPACT_ATOMS: atom_id res chain seq x y z
N MET A 1 45.76 50.66 -51.12
CA MET A 1 45.69 49.26 -50.57
C MET A 1 45.52 49.36 -49.06
N LYS A 2 44.33 49.08 -48.54
CA LYS A 2 44.05 49.07 -47.09
C LYS A 2 43.91 47.65 -46.70
N SER A 3 44.83 47.13 -45.89
CA SER A 3 44.75 45.74 -45.32
C SER A 3 43.83 45.70 -44.12
N PHE A 4 42.82 44.89 -44.18
CA PHE A 4 41.93 44.58 -43.04
C PHE A 4 42.52 43.42 -42.28
N LEU A 5 42.83 43.62 -41.02
CA LEU A 5 43.22 42.54 -40.07
C LEU A 5 41.97 41.96 -39.45
N VAL A 6 41.67 40.69 -39.73
CA VAL A 6 40.56 39.95 -39.08
C VAL A 6 41.10 39.28 -37.83
N LEU A 7 40.65 39.75 -36.67
CA LEU A 7 40.95 39.15 -35.38
C LEU A 7 39.95 38.00 -35.12
N VAL A 8 40.38 36.75 -35.17
CA VAL A 8 39.53 35.59 -34.78
C VAL A 8 39.65 35.39 -33.28
N LEU A 9 38.59 35.70 -32.56
CA LEU A 9 38.46 35.38 -31.14
C LEU A 9 38.07 33.93 -31.00
N VAL A 10 38.98 33.06 -30.56
CA VAL A 10 38.67 31.66 -30.16
C VAL A 10 38.13 31.68 -28.73
N ALA A 11 36.83 31.56 -28.56
CA ALA A 11 36.22 31.39 -27.25
C ALA A 11 36.42 29.92 -26.78
N ASN A 12 37.28 29.74 -25.82
CA ASN A 12 37.39 28.45 -25.11
C ASN A 12 36.16 28.25 -24.22
N ILE A 13 35.22 27.45 -24.68
CA ILE A 13 34.12 26.96 -23.84
C ILE A 13 34.68 25.86 -22.91
N VAL A 14 35.05 26.28 -21.70
CA VAL A 14 35.34 25.31 -20.62
C VAL A 14 34.01 24.76 -20.13
N THR A 15 33.61 23.60 -20.64
CA THR A 15 32.56 22.82 -20.06
C THR A 15 33.04 22.29 -18.69
N LYS A 16 32.61 22.95 -17.60
CA LYS A 16 32.72 22.36 -16.27
C LYS A 16 31.84 21.10 -16.24
N ALA A 17 32.45 19.96 -16.41
CA ALA A 17 31.84 18.69 -15.99
C ALA A 17 31.64 18.82 -14.46
N SER A 18 30.40 19.02 -14.01
CA SER A 18 30.08 18.91 -12.60
C SER A 18 30.29 17.44 -12.21
N ALA A 19 31.38 17.17 -11.50
CA ALA A 19 31.53 15.88 -10.85
C ALA A 19 30.30 15.69 -9.96
N GLN A 20 29.48 14.71 -10.29
CA GLN A 20 28.31 14.35 -9.48
C GLN A 20 28.89 13.88 -8.14
N ALA A 21 28.65 14.67 -7.07
CA ALA A 21 29.15 14.35 -5.74
C ALA A 21 28.67 12.94 -5.36
N SER A 22 29.58 12.10 -4.89
CA SER A 22 29.26 10.75 -4.41
C SER A 22 28.25 10.83 -3.26
N LEU A 23 27.22 9.96 -3.29
CA LEU A 23 26.24 9.92 -2.21
C LEU A 23 26.93 9.53 -0.88
N PRO A 24 26.52 10.10 0.25
CA PRO A 24 27.05 9.73 1.54
C PRO A 24 26.68 8.28 1.89
N VAL A 25 27.67 7.51 2.35
CA VAL A 25 27.46 6.18 2.95
C VAL A 25 27.22 6.40 4.44
N MET A 26 26.03 6.05 4.92
CA MET A 26 25.65 6.34 6.29
C MET A 26 24.59 5.37 6.83
N GLU A 27 24.42 5.39 8.14
CA GLU A 27 23.35 4.66 8.80
C GLU A 27 21.97 5.25 8.43
N THR A 28 21.01 4.39 8.13
CA THR A 28 19.65 4.81 7.82
C THR A 28 18.88 5.16 9.09
N GLY A 29 18.39 6.40 9.17
CA GLY A 29 17.59 6.92 10.28
C GLY A 29 18.38 7.25 11.56
N GLY A 30 17.65 7.63 12.62
CA GLY A 30 18.23 8.05 13.90
C GLY A 30 18.82 9.46 13.88
N GLN A 31 18.77 10.14 12.75
CA GLN A 31 19.23 11.51 12.51
C GLN A 31 18.48 12.10 11.30
N PRO A 32 18.52 13.41 11.07
CA PRO A 32 18.02 13.99 9.83
C PRO A 32 18.73 13.37 8.61
N MET A 33 17.95 12.89 7.64
CA MET A 33 18.47 12.21 6.46
C MET A 33 18.60 13.19 5.28
N PRO A 34 19.66 13.04 4.45
CA PRO A 34 19.75 13.77 3.19
C PRO A 34 18.68 13.25 2.21
N ASP A 35 18.55 13.93 1.07
CA ASP A 35 17.60 13.53 0.02
C ASP A 35 17.87 12.14 -0.58
N ALA A 36 19.15 11.69 -0.55
CA ALA A 36 19.56 10.35 -0.95
C ALA A 36 20.87 9.97 -0.26
N TRP A 37 21.03 8.70 0.05
CA TRP A 37 22.22 8.13 0.69
C TRP A 37 22.41 6.67 0.29
N ILE A 38 23.57 6.12 0.66
CA ILE A 38 23.82 4.68 0.59
C ILE A 38 23.67 4.11 2.01
N ASP A 39 22.78 3.14 2.17
CA ASP A 39 22.65 2.42 3.44
C ASP A 39 23.97 1.68 3.71
N LYS A 40 24.61 1.98 4.86
CA LYS A 40 25.97 1.46 5.17
C LYS A 40 26.01 -0.04 5.37
N ASP A 41 24.89 -0.65 5.75
CA ASP A 41 24.82 -2.07 6.10
C ASP A 41 24.50 -2.94 4.88
N THR A 42 23.89 -2.37 3.83
CA THR A 42 23.45 -3.10 2.64
C THR A 42 24.11 -2.64 1.34
N GLY A 43 24.61 -1.41 1.28
CA GLY A 43 25.19 -0.82 0.07
C GLY A 43 24.15 -0.37 -0.95
N HIS A 44 22.86 -0.45 -0.65
CA HIS A 44 21.80 0.01 -1.53
C HIS A 44 21.56 1.51 -1.38
N LYS A 45 21.21 2.16 -2.49
CA LYS A 45 20.81 3.56 -2.51
C LYS A 45 19.39 3.72 -2.00
N VAL A 46 19.23 4.60 -1.01
CA VAL A 46 17.93 5.03 -0.48
C VAL A 46 17.68 6.47 -0.86
N MET A 47 16.44 6.82 -1.17
CA MET A 47 16.03 8.16 -1.58
C MET A 47 14.73 8.55 -0.90
N LYS A 48 14.63 9.80 -0.44
CA LYS A 48 13.40 10.38 0.10
C LYS A 48 12.52 10.88 -1.04
N LEU A 49 11.33 10.30 -1.21
CA LEU A 49 10.39 10.68 -2.26
C LEU A 49 9.55 11.90 -1.87
N THR A 50 9.12 11.98 -0.61
CA THR A 50 8.25 13.06 -0.13
C THR A 50 9.07 14.16 0.56
N ARG A 51 9.42 15.21 -0.20
CA ARG A 51 10.23 16.35 0.27
C ARG A 51 9.34 17.55 0.58
N ARG A 52 8.34 17.33 1.44
CA ARG A 52 7.46 18.37 1.95
C ARG A 52 7.34 18.25 3.47
N ASP A 53 7.03 19.38 4.11
CA ASP A 53 6.78 19.41 5.55
C ASP A 53 5.51 18.67 5.92
N GLY A 54 5.44 18.22 7.18
CA GLY A 54 4.30 17.53 7.74
C GLY A 54 4.33 16.01 7.52
N MET A 55 3.19 15.37 7.65
CA MET A 55 3.01 13.93 7.46
C MET A 55 2.91 13.58 5.97
N ASN A 56 3.54 12.50 5.55
CA ASN A 56 3.47 11.97 4.19
C ASN A 56 3.32 10.45 4.24
N ALA A 57 2.11 9.95 3.98
CA ALA A 57 1.76 8.54 4.08
C ALA A 57 1.53 7.90 2.70
N SER A 58 2.27 6.83 2.38
CA SER A 58 1.95 5.96 1.25
C SER A 58 0.66 5.18 1.51
N PHE A 59 0.14 4.51 0.49
CA PHE A 59 -1.02 3.63 0.61
C PHE A 59 -0.69 2.36 1.42
N TYR A 60 -1.73 1.69 1.84
CA TYR A 60 -1.63 0.34 2.39
C TYR A 60 -1.12 -0.61 1.31
N PHE A 61 -0.30 -1.56 1.65
CA PHE A 61 0.56 -2.34 0.74
C PHE A 61 -0.14 -2.96 -0.48
N HIS A 62 -1.41 -3.35 -0.37
CA HIS A 62 -2.15 -3.98 -1.46
C HIS A 62 -2.89 -2.97 -2.36
N ASN A 63 -2.95 -1.69 -2.02
CA ASN A 63 -3.59 -0.66 -2.81
C ASN A 63 -2.59 -0.04 -3.78
N ASN A 64 -2.87 -0.07 -5.08
CA ASN A 64 -2.00 0.52 -6.09
C ASN A 64 -2.03 2.05 -6.01
N PRO A 65 -0.92 2.74 -5.66
CA PRO A 65 -0.87 4.19 -5.57
C PRO A 65 -0.50 4.89 -6.88
N PHE A 66 -0.26 4.18 -7.98
CA PHE A 66 0.37 4.75 -9.17
C PHE A 66 -0.61 5.17 -10.25
N ILE A 67 -0.35 6.33 -10.86
CA ILE A 67 -0.93 6.81 -12.11
C ILE A 67 0.23 7.20 -13.01
N GLY A 68 0.52 6.40 -14.04
CA GLY A 68 1.71 6.59 -14.88
C GLY A 68 2.99 6.61 -14.04
N ASN A 69 3.77 7.69 -14.14
CA ASN A 69 5.00 7.88 -13.37
C ASN A 69 4.79 8.66 -12.06
N GLU A 70 3.57 8.85 -11.62
CA GLU A 70 3.26 9.53 -10.36
C GLU A 70 2.80 8.51 -9.31
N MET A 71 3.28 8.69 -8.08
CA MET A 71 2.76 8.01 -6.89
C MET A 71 1.85 8.96 -6.11
N VAL A 72 0.62 8.56 -5.89
CA VAL A 72 -0.34 9.28 -5.03
C VAL A 72 -0.09 8.93 -3.57
N PHE A 73 -0.15 9.93 -2.70
CA PHE A 73 0.02 9.76 -1.27
C PHE A 73 -0.85 10.74 -0.47
N CYS A 74 -1.09 10.43 0.81
CA CYS A 74 -1.79 11.32 1.73
C CYS A 74 -0.78 12.24 2.43
N GLY A 75 -0.98 13.54 2.37
CA GLY A 75 -0.17 14.53 3.07
C GLY A 75 -0.96 15.26 4.16
N GLY A 76 -0.36 15.44 5.34
CA GLY A 76 -0.86 16.26 6.43
C GLY A 76 -0.04 17.54 6.62
N ASP A 77 -0.64 18.56 7.23
CA ASP A 77 -0.01 19.86 7.51
C ASP A 77 0.89 19.87 8.75
N LYS A 78 0.88 18.80 9.53
CA LYS A 78 1.69 18.63 10.74
C LYS A 78 2.44 17.30 10.74
N PRO A 79 3.60 17.21 11.41
CA PRO A 79 4.25 15.94 11.68
C PRO A 79 3.31 15.01 12.44
N PHE A 80 3.45 13.71 12.18
CA PHE A 80 2.65 12.67 12.80
C PHE A 80 3.56 11.73 13.58
N SER A 81 3.28 11.50 14.86
CA SER A 81 3.93 10.46 15.64
C SER A 81 3.08 9.18 15.60
N GLY A 82 3.71 8.02 15.38
CA GLY A 82 3.02 6.74 15.14
C GLY A 82 2.03 6.29 16.25
N ASN A 83 2.01 6.95 17.40
CA ASN A 83 1.01 6.70 18.45
C ASN A 83 -0.37 7.30 18.15
N ASP A 84 -0.48 8.20 17.16
CA ASP A 84 -1.74 8.89 16.82
C ASP A 84 -2.57 8.15 15.76
N MET A 85 -2.09 7.01 15.23
CA MET A 85 -2.78 6.26 14.15
C MET A 85 -4.08 5.59 14.60
N LEU A 86 -4.22 5.30 15.87
CA LEU A 86 -5.33 4.50 16.41
C LEU A 86 -6.40 5.33 17.12
N HIS A 87 -6.96 6.33 16.62
CA HIS A 87 -8.09 7.09 17.20
C HIS A 87 -7.72 8.34 18.02
N ASN A 88 -8.28 9.46 17.58
CA ASN A 88 -8.49 10.69 18.37
C ASN A 88 -7.27 11.49 18.82
N SER A 89 -6.30 11.76 17.96
CA SER A 89 -5.50 12.94 18.24
C SER A 89 -6.41 14.18 18.08
N THR A 90 -6.56 14.95 19.14
CA THR A 90 -7.26 16.25 19.16
C THR A 90 -6.54 17.31 18.30
N ALA A 91 -5.37 17.02 17.78
CA ALA A 91 -4.69 17.83 16.78
C ALA A 91 -5.39 17.66 15.43
N GLN A 92 -6.11 18.68 15.00
CA GLN A 92 -6.72 18.74 13.67
C GLN A 92 -5.60 18.82 12.61
N ILE A 93 -5.14 17.65 12.14
CA ILE A 93 -4.24 17.56 10.99
C ILE A 93 -5.11 17.68 9.75
N ARG A 94 -4.91 18.72 8.96
CA ARG A 94 -5.56 18.86 7.67
C ARG A 94 -4.91 17.91 6.68
N ARG A 95 -5.62 16.88 6.25
CA ARG A 95 -5.14 15.87 5.29
C ARG A 95 -5.67 16.16 3.91
N GLN A 96 -4.79 16.08 2.92
CA GLN A 96 -5.10 16.21 1.49
C GLN A 96 -4.30 15.19 0.70
N MET A 97 -4.70 14.94 -0.54
CA MET A 97 -3.99 14.04 -1.45
C MET A 97 -3.00 14.80 -2.30
N TYR A 98 -1.86 14.19 -2.53
CA TYR A 98 -0.73 14.70 -3.31
C TYR A 98 -0.25 13.62 -4.27
N ALA A 99 0.49 14.03 -5.28
CA ALA A 99 1.24 13.12 -6.14
C ALA A 99 2.71 13.56 -6.20
N VAL A 100 3.62 12.60 -6.21
CA VAL A 100 5.04 12.80 -6.50
C VAL A 100 5.40 12.13 -7.81
N ASN A 101 6.02 12.87 -8.71
CA ASN A 101 6.57 12.33 -9.95
C ASN A 101 7.86 11.56 -9.63
N LEU A 102 7.90 10.26 -9.91
CA LEU A 102 9.01 9.38 -9.54
C LEU A 102 10.32 9.67 -10.28
N ASN A 103 10.26 10.37 -11.44
CA ASN A 103 11.43 10.72 -12.21
C ASN A 103 12.03 12.06 -11.77
N THR A 104 11.18 13.06 -11.50
CA THR A 104 11.61 14.44 -11.19
C THR A 104 11.56 14.79 -9.71
N LEU A 105 10.89 13.98 -8.90
CA LEU A 105 10.59 14.18 -7.48
C LEU A 105 9.77 15.45 -7.20
N GLN A 106 9.15 16.02 -8.23
CA GLN A 106 8.23 17.14 -8.05
C GLN A 106 6.92 16.66 -7.42
N ILE A 107 6.46 17.39 -6.43
CA ILE A 107 5.21 17.12 -5.71
C ILE A 107 4.17 18.13 -6.15
N ARG A 108 2.96 17.64 -6.46
CA ARG A 108 1.78 18.48 -6.70
C ARG A 108 0.63 18.07 -5.78
N GLN A 109 -0.14 19.04 -5.35
CA GLN A 109 -1.34 18.82 -4.55
C GLN A 109 -2.50 18.43 -5.48
N LEU A 110 -3.19 17.33 -5.16
CA LEU A 110 -4.33 16.85 -5.93
C LEU A 110 -5.66 17.38 -5.37
N THR A 111 -5.80 17.42 -4.04
CA THR A 111 -7.04 17.91 -3.42
C THR A 111 -6.79 19.12 -2.54
N ASN A 112 -7.73 20.05 -2.52
CA ASN A 112 -7.74 21.20 -1.62
C ASN A 112 -9.15 21.43 -1.07
N GLU A 113 -9.69 20.38 -0.45
CA GLU A 113 -11.03 20.40 0.10
C GLU A 113 -11.07 21.11 1.47
N PRO A 114 -12.20 21.73 1.86
CA PRO A 114 -12.36 22.33 3.19
C PRO A 114 -12.47 21.29 4.31
N PHE A 115 -12.32 20.02 3.98
CA PHE A 115 -12.36 18.87 4.88
C PHE A 115 -11.17 17.96 4.63
N ASN A 116 -10.94 17.03 5.55
CA ASN A 116 -9.91 16.01 5.39
C ASN A 116 -10.25 15.06 4.25
N VAL A 117 -9.30 14.89 3.33
CA VAL A 117 -9.34 13.86 2.30
C VAL A 117 -8.22 12.86 2.60
N ARG A 118 -8.63 11.62 2.83
CA ARG A 118 -7.75 10.46 2.87
C ARG A 118 -8.43 9.35 2.10
N THR A 119 -7.76 8.86 1.09
CA THR A 119 -8.23 7.72 0.30
C THR A 119 -7.04 6.93 -0.22
N GLU A 120 -7.28 5.69 -0.56
CA GLU A 120 -6.33 4.80 -1.20
C GLU A 120 -6.96 4.17 -2.45
N ILE A 121 -7.90 4.88 -3.09
CA ILE A 121 -8.67 4.40 -4.23
C ILE A 121 -8.29 5.21 -5.46
N VAL A 122 -7.43 4.63 -6.28
CA VAL A 122 -6.90 5.21 -7.51
C VAL A 122 -7.13 4.25 -8.67
N CYS A 123 -7.60 4.76 -9.80
CA CYS A 123 -7.69 4.01 -11.03
C CYS A 123 -6.60 4.46 -12.02
N PRO A 124 -5.56 3.65 -12.28
CA PRO A 124 -4.53 3.98 -13.25
C PRO A 124 -5.04 4.14 -14.67
N LYS A 125 -6.13 3.43 -15.03
CA LYS A 125 -6.68 3.43 -16.37
C LYS A 125 -7.45 4.71 -16.72
N THR A 126 -8.20 5.25 -15.76
CA THR A 126 -8.99 6.48 -15.96
C THR A 126 -8.30 7.73 -15.43
N HIS A 127 -7.15 7.58 -14.77
CA HIS A 127 -6.44 8.63 -14.05
C HIS A 127 -7.33 9.35 -13.03
N GLU A 128 -8.15 8.58 -12.32
CA GLU A 128 -9.07 9.13 -11.32
C GLU A 128 -8.70 8.68 -9.90
N LEU A 129 -8.83 9.63 -8.99
CA LEU A 129 -8.79 9.44 -7.55
C LEU A 129 -10.23 9.49 -7.02
N PHE A 130 -10.64 8.49 -6.24
CA PHE A 130 -11.97 8.44 -5.65
C PHE A 130 -11.90 8.65 -4.14
N TYR A 131 -12.79 9.47 -3.59
CA TYR A 131 -12.87 9.72 -2.16
C TYR A 131 -14.30 9.99 -1.71
N GLN A 132 -14.54 9.89 -0.42
CA GLN A 132 -15.87 10.04 0.17
C GLN A 132 -15.85 10.98 1.37
N ARG A 133 -16.91 11.77 1.50
CA ARG A 133 -17.21 12.51 2.71
C ARG A 133 -18.67 12.31 3.12
N GLY A 134 -18.87 11.66 4.27
CA GLY A 134 -20.21 11.28 4.69
C GLY A 134 -20.87 10.36 3.66
N ASP A 135 -21.99 10.81 3.09
CA ASP A 135 -22.72 10.10 2.05
C ASP A 135 -22.33 10.50 0.61
N THR A 136 -21.52 11.53 0.44
CA THR A 136 -21.14 12.04 -0.88
C THR A 136 -19.85 11.41 -1.37
N VAL A 137 -19.89 10.81 -2.57
CA VAL A 137 -18.75 10.18 -3.26
C VAL A 137 -18.29 11.07 -4.40
N TYR A 138 -16.99 11.28 -4.46
CA TYR A 138 -16.32 12.16 -5.42
C TYR A 138 -15.34 11.37 -6.29
N ALA A 139 -15.15 11.86 -7.52
CA ALA A 139 -14.02 11.51 -8.39
C ALA A 139 -13.26 12.77 -8.76
N LEU A 140 -11.94 12.67 -8.77
CA LEU A 140 -11.03 13.71 -9.27
C LEU A 140 -10.18 13.13 -10.40
N ASN A 141 -10.31 13.69 -11.61
CA ASN A 141 -9.37 13.39 -12.68
C ASN A 141 -8.04 14.10 -12.40
N THR A 142 -6.97 13.34 -12.27
CA THR A 142 -5.66 13.86 -11.81
C THR A 142 -4.91 14.63 -12.90
N ASP A 143 -5.20 14.39 -14.19
CA ASP A 143 -4.57 15.12 -15.30
C ASP A 143 -5.20 16.48 -15.49
N LYS A 144 -6.54 16.52 -15.49
CA LYS A 144 -7.31 17.75 -15.72
C LYS A 144 -7.54 18.57 -14.45
N MET A 145 -7.34 17.94 -13.28
CA MET A 145 -7.67 18.50 -11.97
C MET A 145 -9.17 18.87 -11.85
N GLU A 146 -10.01 18.08 -12.50
CA GLU A 146 -11.48 18.26 -12.52
C GLU A 146 -12.13 17.30 -11.53
N ARG A 147 -12.87 17.88 -10.58
CA ARG A 147 -13.64 17.14 -9.59
C ARG A 147 -15.11 17.03 -10.02
N ARG A 148 -15.69 15.85 -9.84
CA ARG A 148 -17.13 15.64 -9.97
C ARG A 148 -17.70 14.90 -8.74
N ILE A 149 -18.98 15.11 -8.46
CA ILE A 149 -19.74 14.24 -7.56
C ILE A 149 -20.26 13.07 -8.38
N ILE A 150 -19.97 11.85 -7.91
CA ILE A 150 -20.54 10.64 -8.52
C ILE A 150 -21.97 10.45 -8.04
N THR A 151 -22.16 10.48 -6.72
CA THR A 151 -23.47 10.28 -6.10
C THR A 151 -23.50 10.82 -4.67
N VAL A 152 -24.72 11.06 -4.17
CA VAL A 152 -25.02 11.15 -2.74
C VAL A 152 -25.72 9.85 -2.38
N MET A 153 -25.09 9.00 -1.57
CA MET A 153 -25.60 7.67 -1.27
C MET A 153 -26.93 7.74 -0.53
N PRO A 154 -27.93 6.93 -0.92
CA PRO A 154 -29.19 6.82 -0.20
C PRO A 154 -28.96 6.44 1.27
N GLU A 155 -29.81 6.92 2.17
CA GLU A 155 -29.68 6.68 3.61
C GLU A 155 -29.55 5.20 3.98
N ALA A 156 -30.33 4.33 3.33
CA ALA A 156 -30.30 2.89 3.54
C ALA A 156 -29.01 2.21 3.04
N LEU A 157 -28.21 2.90 2.20
CA LEU A 157 -27.00 2.38 1.57
C LEU A 157 -25.75 3.21 1.93
N ARG A 158 -25.79 3.98 3.02
CA ARG A 158 -24.65 4.76 3.51
C ARG A 158 -23.55 3.87 4.03
N GLY A 159 -22.71 3.41 3.14
CA GLY A 159 -21.50 2.63 3.41
C GLY A 159 -20.23 3.40 3.07
N ASN A 160 -19.08 2.74 3.15
CA ASN A 160 -17.79 3.29 2.78
C ASN A 160 -17.31 2.63 1.49
N ILE A 161 -16.89 3.42 0.49
CA ILE A 161 -16.17 2.93 -0.67
C ILE A 161 -14.77 2.49 -0.24
N ILE A 162 -14.25 1.40 -0.85
CA ILE A 162 -12.98 0.79 -0.44
C ILE A 162 -12.05 0.55 -1.63
N THR A 163 -12.59 0.18 -2.80
CA THR A 163 -11.78 -0.21 -3.96
C THR A 163 -12.47 0.17 -5.26
N VAL A 164 -11.70 0.24 -6.34
CA VAL A 164 -12.18 0.47 -7.72
C VAL A 164 -11.77 -0.71 -8.59
N ASN A 165 -12.60 -1.07 -9.57
CA ASN A 165 -12.32 -2.16 -10.49
C ASN A 165 -11.29 -1.77 -11.57
N ALA A 166 -10.80 -2.79 -12.29
CA ALA A 166 -9.70 -2.67 -13.26
C ALA A 166 -9.92 -1.62 -14.37
N ASP A 167 -11.15 -1.31 -14.74
CA ASP A 167 -11.50 -0.37 -15.80
C ASP A 167 -12.04 0.98 -15.32
N GLY A 168 -12.17 1.17 -13.99
CA GLY A 168 -12.62 2.42 -13.39
C GLY A 168 -14.12 2.65 -13.47
N THR A 169 -14.91 1.67 -13.91
CA THR A 169 -16.36 1.80 -14.12
C THR A 169 -17.16 1.55 -12.83
N MET A 170 -16.55 0.90 -11.83
CA MET A 170 -17.24 0.44 -10.64
C MET A 170 -16.38 0.59 -9.39
N LEU A 171 -16.94 1.18 -8.36
CA LEU A 171 -16.41 1.13 -7.01
C LEU A 171 -17.09 0.00 -6.23
N ALA A 172 -16.38 -0.61 -5.29
CA ALA A 172 -17.00 -1.47 -4.29
C ALA A 172 -16.76 -0.92 -2.88
N GLY A 173 -17.69 -1.23 -2.00
CA GLY A 173 -17.65 -0.82 -0.62
C GLY A 173 -18.50 -1.72 0.28
N LYS A 174 -18.56 -1.36 1.55
CA LYS A 174 -19.33 -2.12 2.54
C LYS A 174 -20.23 -1.22 3.39
N LEU A 175 -21.38 -1.79 3.77
CA LEU A 175 -22.22 -1.26 4.83
C LEU A 175 -21.97 -2.04 6.10
N ASP A 176 -21.68 -1.32 7.16
CA ASP A 176 -21.51 -1.88 8.49
C ASP A 176 -22.82 -1.74 9.29
N ASP A 177 -23.14 -2.72 10.12
CA ASP A 177 -24.26 -2.64 11.06
C ASP A 177 -24.02 -1.46 12.04
N PRO A 178 -25.02 -0.62 12.34
CA PRO A 178 -24.87 0.49 13.28
C PRO A 178 -24.30 0.09 14.64
N LYS A 179 -24.60 -1.12 15.11
CA LYS A 179 -24.08 -1.67 16.38
C LYS A 179 -22.56 -1.78 16.41
N GLU A 180 -21.90 -1.93 15.26
CA GLU A 180 -20.43 -1.92 15.23
C GLU A 180 -19.85 -0.58 15.67
N ARG A 181 -20.46 0.54 15.25
CA ARG A 181 -20.03 1.88 15.70
C ARG A 181 -20.22 2.07 17.21
N GLU A 182 -21.23 1.44 17.78
CA GLU A 182 -21.44 1.44 19.24
C GLU A 182 -20.31 0.70 19.93
N ILE A 183 -20.00 -0.52 19.48
CA ILE A 183 -18.88 -1.32 20.02
C ILE A 183 -17.56 -0.55 19.92
N LEU A 184 -17.25 0.04 18.75
CA LEU A 184 -16.01 0.81 18.55
C LEU A 184 -15.93 2.07 19.43
N ARG A 185 -17.06 2.71 19.73
CA ARG A 185 -17.13 3.87 20.62
C ARG A 185 -16.91 3.47 22.09
N GLU A 186 -17.48 2.34 22.52
CA GLU A 186 -17.41 1.85 23.90
C GLU A 186 -16.06 1.17 24.18
N HIS A 187 -15.47 0.52 23.16
CA HIS A 187 -14.24 -0.23 23.22
C HIS A 187 -13.25 0.23 22.12
N PRO A 188 -12.59 1.38 22.28
CA PRO A 188 -11.79 1.98 21.19
C PRO A 188 -10.48 1.27 20.87
N LYS A 189 -10.00 0.37 21.73
CA LYS A 189 -8.73 -0.34 21.54
C LYS A 189 -8.94 -1.64 20.77
N LYS A 190 -8.07 -1.93 19.80
CA LYS A 190 -8.18 -3.12 18.94
C LYS A 190 -8.35 -4.44 19.71
N HIS A 191 -7.60 -4.62 20.79
CA HIS A 191 -7.68 -5.83 21.61
C HIS A 191 -9.01 -5.97 22.38
N GLU A 192 -9.75 -4.88 22.57
CA GLU A 192 -11.07 -4.86 23.22
C GLU A 192 -12.17 -5.15 22.20
N PHE A 193 -12.25 -4.36 21.11
CA PHE A 193 -13.36 -4.46 20.14
C PHE A 193 -13.28 -5.68 19.22
N PHE A 194 -12.06 -6.20 18.95
CA PHE A 194 -11.85 -7.18 17.88
C PHE A 194 -12.70 -8.46 18.08
N ASN A 195 -12.61 -9.06 19.25
CA ASN A 195 -13.41 -10.24 19.57
C ASN A 195 -14.90 -9.93 19.74
N LEU A 196 -15.25 -8.73 20.24
CA LEU A 196 -16.65 -8.32 20.40
C LEU A 196 -17.35 -8.21 19.04
N ILE A 197 -16.74 -7.57 18.05
CA ILE A 197 -17.28 -7.46 16.70
C ILE A 197 -17.41 -8.86 16.05
N PHE A 198 -16.36 -9.69 16.17
CA PHE A 198 -16.36 -11.03 15.63
C PHE A 198 -17.50 -11.88 16.21
N GLN A 199 -17.67 -11.88 17.53
CA GLN A 199 -18.71 -12.67 18.22
C GLN A 199 -20.13 -12.13 17.99
N ALA A 200 -20.27 -10.82 17.77
CA ALA A 200 -21.58 -10.19 17.56
C ALA A 200 -22.27 -10.64 16.26
N ARG A 201 -21.53 -11.25 15.31
CA ARG A 201 -22.07 -11.73 14.02
C ARG A 201 -22.98 -10.72 13.35
N LEU A 202 -22.51 -9.47 13.30
CA LEU A 202 -23.27 -8.37 12.72
C LEU A 202 -23.44 -8.56 11.21
N LYS A 203 -24.58 -8.11 10.68
CA LYS A 203 -24.81 -8.14 9.23
C LYS A 203 -23.90 -7.16 8.53
N LYS A 204 -23.14 -7.62 7.56
CA LYS A 204 -22.35 -6.82 6.63
C LYS A 204 -22.91 -6.97 5.22
N THR A 205 -22.87 -5.89 4.45
CA THR A 205 -23.31 -5.89 3.07
C THR A 205 -22.24 -5.31 2.18
N ILE A 206 -21.84 -6.03 1.15
CA ILE A 206 -21.00 -5.54 0.07
C ILE A 206 -21.91 -4.90 -0.97
N PHE A 207 -21.57 -3.70 -1.40
CA PHE A 207 -22.24 -2.98 -2.47
C PHE A 207 -21.27 -2.58 -3.57
N THR A 208 -21.80 -2.30 -4.75
CA THR A 208 -21.10 -1.64 -5.84
C THR A 208 -21.73 -0.29 -6.15
N LEU A 209 -20.93 0.60 -6.74
CA LEU A 209 -21.34 1.93 -7.18
C LEU A 209 -20.80 2.14 -8.60
N ASP A 210 -21.69 2.31 -9.57
CA ASP A 210 -21.32 2.66 -10.94
C ASP A 210 -20.77 4.10 -10.98
N THR A 211 -19.57 4.28 -11.49
CA THR A 211 -18.85 5.57 -11.43
C THR A 211 -19.42 6.62 -12.38
N LYS A 212 -20.19 6.19 -13.40
CA LYS A 212 -20.80 7.07 -14.41
C LYS A 212 -22.22 7.47 -14.04
N THR A 213 -23.03 6.51 -13.62
CA THR A 213 -24.46 6.72 -13.34
C THR A 213 -24.75 7.07 -11.88
N GLY A 214 -23.81 6.75 -10.97
CA GLY A 214 -24.01 6.93 -9.53
C GLY A 214 -24.96 5.91 -8.90
N VAL A 215 -25.36 4.88 -9.63
CA VAL A 215 -26.24 3.82 -9.12
C VAL A 215 -25.49 2.95 -8.12
N VAL A 216 -26.07 2.77 -6.95
CA VAL A 216 -25.58 1.89 -5.88
C VAL A 216 -26.41 0.62 -5.85
N ASP A 217 -25.74 -0.53 -5.83
CA ASP A 217 -26.40 -1.82 -5.83
C ASP A 217 -25.77 -2.78 -4.79
N THR A 218 -26.61 -3.52 -4.07
CA THR A 218 -26.16 -4.49 -3.06
C THR A 218 -25.86 -5.83 -3.72
N ILE A 219 -24.65 -6.36 -3.47
CA ILE A 219 -24.16 -7.58 -4.13
C ILE A 219 -24.25 -8.80 -3.21
N TYR A 220 -23.82 -8.65 -1.97
CA TYR A 220 -23.75 -9.76 -1.04
C TYR A 220 -23.96 -9.29 0.40
N SER A 221 -24.65 -10.10 1.20
CA SER A 221 -24.84 -9.84 2.64
C SER A 221 -24.67 -11.11 3.45
N GLU A 222 -23.97 -11.00 4.56
CA GLU A 222 -23.75 -12.09 5.48
C GLU A 222 -23.67 -11.60 6.94
N ARG A 223 -23.94 -12.50 7.90
CA ARG A 223 -23.65 -12.26 9.32
C ARG A 223 -22.23 -12.73 9.64
N ALA A 224 -21.26 -12.05 9.02
CA ALA A 224 -19.83 -12.25 9.21
C ALA A 224 -19.11 -10.91 9.10
N TRP A 225 -17.90 -10.82 9.62
CA TRP A 225 -17.12 -9.59 9.53
C TRP A 225 -16.41 -9.48 8.17
N LEU A 226 -17.10 -8.99 7.15
CA LEU A 226 -16.57 -8.79 5.80
C LEU A 226 -15.66 -7.54 5.78
N ASN A 227 -14.43 -7.69 5.25
CA ASN A 227 -13.44 -6.61 5.21
C ASN A 227 -12.47 -6.77 4.02
N HIS A 228 -11.47 -5.89 3.89
CA HIS A 228 -10.38 -5.93 2.90
C HIS A 228 -10.85 -6.22 1.46
N LEU A 229 -11.81 -5.44 0.97
CA LEU A 229 -12.31 -5.57 -0.39
C LEU A 229 -11.26 -5.12 -1.40
N GLN A 230 -10.96 -5.96 -2.40
CA GLN A 230 -10.01 -5.67 -3.47
C GLN A 230 -10.55 -6.23 -4.79
N PHE A 231 -10.75 -5.38 -5.80
CA PHE A 231 -10.99 -5.89 -7.15
C PHE A 231 -9.74 -6.50 -7.74
N SER A 232 -9.91 -7.53 -8.59
CA SER A 232 -8.83 -8.01 -9.43
C SER A 232 -8.29 -6.86 -10.31
N PRO A 233 -6.96 -6.74 -10.47
CA PRO A 233 -6.37 -5.69 -11.31
C PRO A 233 -6.62 -5.88 -12.80
N THR A 234 -7.14 -7.04 -13.25
CA THR A 234 -7.37 -7.36 -14.67
C THR A 234 -8.79 -7.79 -14.98
N ASP A 235 -9.52 -8.36 -14.01
CA ASP A 235 -10.93 -8.76 -14.18
C ASP A 235 -11.84 -7.75 -13.47
N PRO A 236 -12.59 -6.89 -14.20
CA PRO A 236 -13.39 -5.82 -13.60
C PRO A 236 -14.59 -6.33 -12.81
N THR A 237 -14.93 -7.62 -12.90
CA THR A 237 -16.08 -8.21 -12.19
C THR A 237 -15.69 -9.04 -10.97
N LEU A 238 -14.42 -9.41 -10.84
CA LEU A 238 -13.96 -10.30 -9.77
C LEU A 238 -13.48 -9.50 -8.56
N LEU A 239 -14.20 -9.64 -7.44
CA LEU A 239 -13.90 -8.98 -6.17
C LEU A 239 -13.41 -10.00 -5.13
N MET A 240 -12.25 -9.76 -4.52
CA MET A 240 -11.79 -10.45 -3.32
C MET A 240 -12.29 -9.72 -2.07
N PHE A 241 -12.59 -10.46 -1.02
CA PHE A 241 -12.87 -9.92 0.31
C PHE A 241 -12.44 -10.92 1.37
N CYS A 242 -12.30 -10.47 2.60
CA CYS A 242 -11.95 -11.37 3.70
C CYS A 242 -13.09 -11.53 4.71
N HIS A 243 -13.12 -12.71 5.35
CA HIS A 243 -13.76 -12.89 6.64
C HIS A 243 -12.75 -12.50 7.74
N GLU A 244 -12.95 -11.36 8.36
CA GLU A 244 -12.12 -10.89 9.48
C GLU A 244 -12.50 -11.62 10.77
N GLY A 245 -11.54 -11.73 11.68
CA GLY A 245 -11.74 -12.38 12.96
C GLY A 245 -10.43 -12.95 13.51
N PRO A 246 -10.46 -13.75 14.56
CA PRO A 246 -9.30 -14.53 14.98
C PRO A 246 -8.83 -15.42 13.83
N TRP A 247 -7.64 -15.14 13.29
CA TRP A 247 -7.19 -15.71 12.01
C TRP A 247 -7.12 -17.24 12.02
N HIS A 248 -6.94 -17.85 13.20
CA HIS A 248 -6.97 -19.30 13.37
C HIS A 248 -8.40 -19.90 13.49
N GLU A 249 -9.44 -19.07 13.47
CA GLU A 249 -10.84 -19.50 13.56
C GLU A 249 -11.64 -19.25 12.28
N VAL A 250 -11.08 -18.47 11.33
CA VAL A 250 -11.77 -18.11 10.08
C VAL A 250 -11.05 -18.64 8.86
N ASP A 251 -11.81 -19.11 7.86
CA ASP A 251 -11.32 -19.27 6.50
C ASP A 251 -11.44 -17.90 5.83
N ARG A 252 -10.30 -17.25 5.60
CA ARG A 252 -10.25 -15.80 5.47
C ARG A 252 -10.54 -15.29 4.06
N ILE A 253 -10.02 -15.94 3.01
CA ILE A 253 -9.89 -15.37 1.66
C ILE A 253 -11.00 -15.88 0.75
N TRP A 254 -11.82 -14.95 0.25
CA TRP A 254 -12.99 -15.25 -0.56
C TRP A 254 -13.03 -14.37 -1.81
N THR A 255 -13.67 -14.85 -2.88
CA THR A 255 -13.97 -14.07 -4.08
C THR A 255 -15.44 -14.17 -4.46
N ILE A 256 -15.93 -13.12 -5.14
CA ILE A 256 -17.27 -13.06 -5.72
C ILE A 256 -17.22 -12.35 -7.07
N ASP A 257 -17.96 -12.87 -8.06
CA ASP A 257 -18.24 -12.14 -9.29
C ASP A 257 -19.43 -11.20 -9.04
N VAL A 258 -19.16 -9.89 -9.04
CA VAL A 258 -20.17 -8.88 -8.68
C VAL A 258 -21.27 -8.69 -9.74
N VAL A 259 -21.06 -9.19 -10.97
CA VAL A 259 -22.02 -9.12 -12.06
C VAL A 259 -22.89 -10.37 -12.08
N LYS A 260 -22.28 -11.56 -12.04
CA LYS A 260 -23.00 -12.84 -12.00
C LYS A 260 -23.73 -13.05 -10.69
N ARG A 261 -23.18 -12.49 -9.60
CA ARG A 261 -23.71 -12.63 -8.22
C ARG A 261 -23.86 -14.09 -7.78
N ASP A 262 -22.92 -14.90 -8.21
CA ASP A 262 -22.80 -16.28 -7.75
C ASP A 262 -22.49 -16.32 -6.26
N LYS A 263 -22.60 -17.50 -5.64
CA LYS A 263 -22.16 -17.67 -4.26
C LYS A 263 -20.67 -17.36 -4.13
N PRO A 264 -20.24 -16.65 -3.06
CA PRO A 264 -18.82 -16.46 -2.80
C PRO A 264 -18.06 -17.78 -2.79
N ARG A 265 -16.86 -17.75 -3.35
CA ARG A 265 -15.97 -18.90 -3.43
C ARG A 265 -14.83 -18.72 -2.42
N LEU A 266 -14.63 -19.73 -1.58
CA LEU A 266 -13.47 -19.83 -0.71
C LEU A 266 -12.22 -20.08 -1.56
N ILE A 267 -11.16 -19.28 -1.34
CA ILE A 267 -9.90 -19.35 -2.09
C ILE A 267 -8.88 -20.21 -1.35
N HIS A 268 -8.71 -19.97 -0.05
CA HIS A 268 -7.82 -20.76 0.80
C HIS A 268 -8.60 -21.33 1.98
N LYS A 269 -8.50 -22.65 2.19
CA LYS A 269 -9.10 -23.36 3.32
C LYS A 269 -8.01 -23.83 4.26
N ARG A 270 -8.11 -23.46 5.52
CA ARG A 270 -7.19 -23.95 6.56
C ARG A 270 -7.21 -25.47 6.64
N THR A 271 -6.03 -26.06 6.74
CA THR A 271 -5.82 -27.51 6.71
C THR A 271 -5.43 -28.11 8.06
N MET A 272 -5.06 -27.26 9.03
CA MET A 272 -4.62 -27.71 10.35
C MET A 272 -5.02 -26.75 11.48
N TYR A 273 -4.92 -27.23 12.71
CA TYR A 273 -5.13 -26.42 13.91
C TYR A 273 -4.08 -25.30 14.00
N ARG A 274 -4.52 -24.08 14.35
CA ARG A 274 -3.70 -22.87 14.43
C ARG A 274 -3.06 -22.43 13.10
N GLU A 275 -3.51 -22.92 11.99
CA GLU A 275 -3.15 -22.31 10.71
C GLU A 275 -3.79 -20.94 10.59
N ILE A 276 -3.02 -19.97 10.09
CA ILE A 276 -3.52 -18.62 9.80
C ILE A 276 -3.11 -18.21 8.39
N ALA A 277 -4.03 -17.53 7.70
CA ALA A 277 -3.78 -16.80 6.46
C ALA A 277 -4.17 -15.33 6.67
N GLY A 278 -3.44 -14.40 6.07
CA GLY A 278 -3.70 -12.98 6.24
C GLY A 278 -2.99 -12.12 5.22
N HIS A 279 -3.18 -10.79 5.31
CA HIS A 279 -2.54 -9.80 4.44
C HIS A 279 -2.57 -10.19 2.96
N GLU A 280 -3.77 -10.59 2.50
CA GLU A 280 -4.01 -11.03 1.12
C GLU A 280 -3.90 -9.89 0.12
N TRP A 281 -3.31 -10.17 -1.06
CA TRP A 281 -3.23 -9.24 -2.17
C TRP A 281 -3.32 -9.95 -3.53
N TRP A 282 -3.74 -9.19 -4.54
CA TRP A 282 -3.73 -9.67 -5.92
C TRP A 282 -2.33 -9.62 -6.53
N GLY A 283 -1.94 -10.68 -7.23
CA GLY A 283 -0.88 -10.61 -8.22
C GLY A 283 -1.28 -9.69 -9.37
N ALA A 284 -0.28 -9.09 -10.02
CA ALA A 284 -0.52 -8.14 -11.11
C ALA A 284 -1.22 -8.76 -12.34
N ASP A 285 -1.11 -10.08 -12.52
CA ASP A 285 -1.78 -10.84 -13.57
C ASP A 285 -3.29 -10.98 -13.35
N GLY A 286 -3.79 -10.66 -12.13
CA GLY A 286 -5.18 -10.81 -11.71
C GLY A 286 -5.68 -12.25 -11.64
N LYS A 287 -4.77 -13.22 -11.68
CA LYS A 287 -5.09 -14.66 -11.62
C LYS A 287 -4.67 -15.29 -10.31
N HIS A 288 -3.69 -14.67 -9.63
CA HIS A 288 -3.17 -15.17 -8.38
C HIS A 288 -3.53 -14.25 -7.21
N ILE A 289 -3.91 -14.85 -6.12
CA ILE A 289 -4.00 -14.22 -4.81
C ILE A 289 -2.85 -14.74 -3.97
N TYR A 290 -2.08 -13.82 -3.40
CA TYR A 290 -1.00 -14.08 -2.46
C TYR A 290 -1.47 -13.75 -1.05
N PHE A 291 -0.85 -14.36 -0.05
CA PHE A 291 -1.13 -14.11 1.36
C PHE A 291 0.02 -14.58 2.24
N ASP A 292 0.16 -14.00 3.42
CA ASP A 292 1.01 -14.57 4.45
C ASP A 292 0.32 -15.79 5.07
N LEU A 293 1.08 -16.86 5.27
CA LEU A 293 0.56 -18.15 5.72
C LEU A 293 1.45 -18.73 6.81
N GLN A 294 0.87 -19.09 7.96
CA GLN A 294 1.60 -19.77 9.03
C GLN A 294 0.99 -21.12 9.36
N LYS A 295 1.82 -22.15 9.32
CA LYS A 295 1.44 -23.56 9.52
C LYS A 295 2.36 -24.25 10.57
N PRO A 296 1.98 -24.27 11.86
CA PRO A 296 0.97 -23.45 12.53
C PRO A 296 1.47 -22.04 12.87
N ARG A 297 0.58 -21.19 13.36
CA ARG A 297 0.90 -19.81 13.78
C ARG A 297 2.10 -19.76 14.73
N GLY A 298 3.09 -18.92 14.36
CA GLY A 298 4.29 -18.64 15.14
C GLY A 298 5.40 -19.70 14.99
N GLU A 299 5.22 -20.74 14.18
CA GLU A 299 6.21 -21.82 14.01
C GLU A 299 6.85 -21.83 12.62
N THR A 300 6.06 -21.92 11.56
CA THR A 300 6.55 -21.86 10.18
C THR A 300 5.78 -20.84 9.38
N PHE A 301 6.47 -20.04 8.61
CA PHE A 301 5.88 -18.96 7.82
C PHE A 301 6.17 -19.17 6.32
N PHE A 302 5.13 -18.99 5.52
CA PHE A 302 5.17 -19.08 4.06
C PHE A 302 4.53 -17.83 3.44
N VAL A 303 4.91 -17.52 2.22
CA VAL A 303 4.05 -16.78 1.32
C VAL A 303 3.24 -17.81 0.53
N GLY A 304 1.93 -17.80 0.72
CA GLY A 304 0.99 -18.62 -0.05
C GLY A 304 0.61 -17.92 -1.35
N LYS A 305 0.35 -18.69 -2.40
CA LYS A 305 -0.07 -18.23 -3.72
C LYS A 305 -1.12 -19.18 -4.28
N VAL A 306 -2.31 -18.67 -4.59
CA VAL A 306 -3.41 -19.47 -5.18
C VAL A 306 -3.81 -18.91 -6.53
N ASN A 307 -3.91 -19.77 -7.54
CA ASN A 307 -4.55 -19.42 -8.80
C ASN A 307 -6.07 -19.46 -8.64
N VAL A 308 -6.75 -18.33 -8.77
CA VAL A 308 -8.19 -18.20 -8.50
C VAL A 308 -9.08 -18.97 -9.47
N TYR A 309 -8.60 -19.35 -10.63
CA TYR A 309 -9.38 -20.08 -11.64
C TYR A 309 -9.19 -21.58 -11.54
N THR A 310 -7.97 -22.05 -11.27
CA THR A 310 -7.65 -23.49 -11.19
C THR A 310 -7.69 -24.04 -9.77
N GLY A 311 -7.54 -23.18 -8.75
CA GLY A 311 -7.42 -23.57 -7.35
C GLY A 311 -6.06 -24.19 -6.99
N VAL A 312 -5.07 -24.13 -7.90
CA VAL A 312 -3.70 -24.59 -7.60
C VAL A 312 -3.08 -23.64 -6.60
N GLU A 313 -2.59 -24.20 -5.50
CA GLU A 313 -1.93 -23.47 -4.40
C GLU A 313 -0.46 -23.87 -4.31
N GLU A 314 0.41 -22.90 -4.07
CA GLU A 314 1.84 -23.02 -3.84
C GLU A 314 2.22 -22.28 -2.57
N ASP A 315 3.11 -22.83 -1.77
CA ASP A 315 3.60 -22.24 -0.53
C ASP A 315 5.11 -22.09 -0.59
N PHE A 316 5.63 -20.90 -0.29
CA PHE A 316 7.06 -20.58 -0.32
C PHE A 316 7.55 -20.28 1.09
N GLU A 317 8.36 -21.16 1.66
CA GLU A 317 8.85 -21.06 3.03
C GLU A 317 9.86 -19.93 3.22
N LEU A 318 9.75 -19.24 4.37
CA LEU A 318 10.62 -18.17 4.84
C LEU A 318 11.46 -18.62 6.03
N GLN A 319 12.71 -18.15 6.12
CA GLN A 319 13.51 -18.28 7.32
C GLN A 319 12.99 -17.36 8.44
N ARG A 320 13.24 -17.72 9.71
CA ARG A 320 12.64 -17.06 10.88
C ARG A 320 12.86 -15.54 10.95
N ASN A 321 14.02 -15.04 10.57
CA ASN A 321 14.32 -13.61 10.61
C ASN A 321 13.81 -12.82 9.38
N GLU A 322 13.25 -13.51 8.39
CA GLU A 322 12.73 -12.92 7.14
C GLU A 322 11.21 -12.65 7.20
N TRP A 323 10.56 -13.07 8.28
CA TRP A 323 9.13 -12.86 8.47
C TRP A 323 8.82 -11.37 8.48
N SER A 324 7.97 -10.97 7.56
CA SER A 324 7.56 -9.60 7.36
C SER A 324 6.10 -9.40 7.77
N VAL A 325 5.73 -8.15 8.06
CA VAL A 325 4.32 -7.81 8.35
C VAL A 325 3.53 -7.90 7.06
N HIS A 326 4.06 -7.32 5.97
CA HIS A 326 3.46 -7.38 4.65
C HIS A 326 4.47 -7.83 3.60
N PHE A 327 3.93 -8.38 2.52
CA PHE A 327 4.66 -8.73 1.31
C PHE A 327 3.96 -8.14 0.09
N VAL A 328 4.71 -7.94 -1.00
CA VAL A 328 4.17 -7.61 -2.32
C VAL A 328 4.92 -8.39 -3.40
N SER A 329 4.23 -8.75 -4.48
CA SER A 329 4.84 -9.32 -5.67
C SER A 329 5.27 -8.22 -6.65
N SER A 330 6.33 -8.47 -7.42
CA SER A 330 6.70 -7.63 -8.56
C SER A 330 5.60 -7.65 -9.64
N TRP A 331 5.59 -6.66 -10.53
CA TRP A 331 4.57 -6.57 -11.60
C TRP A 331 4.64 -7.75 -12.59
N ASP A 332 5.81 -8.39 -12.72
CA ASP A 332 5.99 -9.61 -13.52
C ASP A 332 5.90 -10.90 -12.69
N GLU A 333 5.61 -10.80 -11.40
CA GLU A 333 5.44 -11.88 -10.42
C GLU A 333 6.64 -12.82 -10.26
N LYS A 334 7.85 -12.38 -10.67
CA LYS A 334 9.07 -13.19 -10.55
C LYS A 334 9.81 -13.02 -9.24
N THR A 335 9.49 -11.98 -8.49
CA THR A 335 10.12 -11.64 -7.22
C THR A 335 9.10 -11.12 -6.22
N LEU A 336 9.48 -11.12 -4.96
CA LEU A 336 8.69 -10.55 -3.87
C LEU A 336 9.52 -9.53 -3.10
N ALA A 337 8.85 -8.67 -2.35
CA ALA A 337 9.48 -7.86 -1.33
C ALA A 337 8.71 -7.99 -0.01
N GLY A 338 9.39 -7.74 1.11
CA GLY A 338 8.82 -7.78 2.46
C GLY A 338 9.24 -6.57 3.27
N ASP A 339 8.33 -6.05 4.09
CA ASP A 339 8.58 -4.85 4.91
C ASP A 339 9.21 -5.16 6.27
N GLY A 340 9.58 -6.43 6.50
CA GLY A 340 10.19 -6.87 7.74
C GLY A 340 9.27 -6.77 8.95
N GLY A 341 9.87 -6.70 10.13
CA GLY A 341 9.11 -6.59 11.35
C GLY A 341 10.01 -6.52 12.59
N SER A 342 9.47 -6.03 13.68
CA SER A 342 10.12 -6.03 15.00
C SER A 342 9.65 -7.22 15.84
N LYS A 343 10.26 -7.41 16.99
CA LYS A 343 9.84 -8.41 18.00
C LYS A 343 8.40 -8.20 18.48
N THR A 344 7.89 -6.97 18.40
CA THR A 344 6.55 -6.57 18.85
C THR A 344 5.54 -6.46 17.72
N SER A 345 5.97 -6.54 16.47
CA SER A 345 5.07 -6.57 15.29
C SER A 345 4.36 -7.93 15.18
N VAL A 346 3.34 -8.02 14.34
CA VAL A 346 2.57 -9.27 14.12
C VAL A 346 3.47 -10.42 13.62
N ALA A 347 4.53 -10.10 12.89
CA ALA A 347 5.51 -11.07 12.42
C ALA A 347 6.41 -11.63 13.54
N HIS A 348 6.55 -10.92 14.67
CA HIS A 348 7.42 -11.30 15.79
C HIS A 348 8.84 -11.68 15.37
N SER A 349 9.40 -11.02 14.36
CA SER A 349 10.73 -11.32 13.84
C SER A 349 11.82 -10.83 14.77
N PRO A 350 12.71 -11.68 15.31
CA PRO A 350 13.70 -11.29 16.32
C PRO A 350 14.71 -10.27 15.82
N GLU A 351 15.15 -10.40 14.57
CA GLU A 351 16.14 -9.55 13.90
C GLU A 351 15.66 -9.16 12.48
N GLY A 352 14.35 -9.09 12.29
CA GLY A 352 13.70 -8.89 10.98
C GLY A 352 13.46 -7.43 10.62
N GLN A 353 14.13 -6.47 11.27
CA GLN A 353 13.98 -5.03 10.98
C GLN A 353 14.74 -4.63 9.72
N TRP A 354 14.27 -5.12 8.57
CA TRP A 354 14.83 -4.87 7.24
C TRP A 354 13.73 -4.71 6.21
N ILE A 355 13.96 -3.92 5.18
CA ILE A 355 13.26 -4.11 3.91
C ILE A 355 13.97 -5.24 3.18
N TYR A 356 13.20 -6.24 2.75
CA TYR A 356 13.69 -7.44 2.07
C TYR A 356 13.26 -7.46 0.61
N PHE A 357 14.12 -8.01 -0.22
CA PHE A 357 13.83 -8.50 -1.56
C PHE A 357 13.96 -10.03 -1.54
N PHE A 358 13.08 -10.73 -2.28
CA PHE A 358 13.07 -12.19 -2.33
C PHE A 358 13.03 -12.69 -3.76
N GLU A 359 13.82 -13.72 -4.00
CA GLU A 359 13.83 -14.53 -5.21
C GLU A 359 13.27 -15.92 -4.89
N TYR A 360 12.56 -16.52 -5.85
CA TYR A 360 12.08 -17.89 -5.70
C TYR A 360 13.24 -18.88 -5.83
N ASP A 361 13.33 -19.82 -4.89
CA ASP A 361 14.31 -20.91 -4.86
C ASP A 361 13.58 -22.23 -4.56
N GLY A 362 12.99 -22.83 -5.60
CA GLY A 362 12.10 -23.98 -5.46
C GLY A 362 10.84 -23.60 -4.66
N ASN A 363 10.62 -24.29 -3.53
CA ASN A 363 9.53 -24.01 -2.60
C ASN A 363 9.92 -23.07 -1.44
N ARG A 364 11.02 -22.33 -1.58
CA ARG A 364 11.52 -21.38 -0.60
C ARG A 364 11.72 -20.02 -1.23
N LEU A 365 11.91 -19.03 -0.36
CA LEU A 365 12.31 -17.68 -0.74
C LEU A 365 13.73 -17.43 -0.26
N LYS A 366 14.58 -16.93 -1.16
CA LYS A 366 15.93 -16.46 -0.84
C LYS A 366 15.91 -14.95 -0.69
N SER A 367 16.25 -14.45 0.49
CA SER A 367 16.20 -13.02 0.79
C SER A 367 17.50 -12.28 0.49
N THR A 368 17.34 -11.00 0.14
CA THR A 368 18.39 -9.97 0.14
C THR A 368 17.91 -8.80 0.99
N LYS A 369 18.74 -8.32 1.92
CA LYS A 369 18.46 -7.14 2.75
C LYS A 369 18.72 -5.88 1.95
N LEU A 370 17.74 -4.98 1.90
CA LEU A 370 17.82 -3.73 1.14
C LEU A 370 18.06 -2.49 2.01
N VAL A 371 17.41 -2.39 3.17
CA VAL A 371 17.52 -1.26 4.09
C VAL A 371 17.51 -1.75 5.52
N ASN A 372 18.42 -1.23 6.35
CA ASN A 372 18.39 -1.48 7.79
C ASN A 372 17.34 -0.58 8.47
N MET A 373 16.27 -1.19 8.98
CA MET A 373 15.12 -0.52 9.59
C MET A 373 15.22 -0.39 11.12
N LYS A 374 16.42 -0.58 11.72
CA LYS A 374 16.58 -0.56 13.19
C LYS A 374 16.13 0.75 13.87
N ASN A 375 16.23 1.87 13.16
CA ASN A 375 15.79 3.19 13.64
C ASN A 375 14.32 3.51 13.27
N HIS A 376 13.60 2.56 12.66
CA HIS A 376 12.19 2.67 12.37
C HIS A 376 11.35 2.11 13.51
N ASN A 377 10.29 2.82 13.88
CA ASN A 377 9.30 2.33 14.84
C ASN A 377 8.14 1.65 14.11
N TYR A 378 8.05 0.33 14.25
CA TYR A 378 7.03 -0.52 13.60
C TYR A 378 5.59 -0.36 14.14
N ASN A 379 5.31 0.60 15.02
CA ASN A 379 3.94 1.08 15.21
C ASN A 379 3.40 1.75 13.94
N LEU A 380 4.29 2.21 13.07
CA LEU A 380 4.03 2.57 11.68
C LEU A 380 4.49 1.42 10.79
N GLU A 381 3.57 0.73 10.15
CA GLU A 381 3.89 -0.34 9.20
C GLU A 381 4.46 0.26 7.91
N PRO A 382 5.58 -0.26 7.36
CA PRO A 382 6.23 0.34 6.19
C PRO A 382 5.41 0.31 4.90
N ASN A 383 4.54 -0.69 4.72
CA ASN A 383 3.63 -0.79 3.57
C ASN A 383 4.33 -0.58 2.23
N ILE A 384 5.07 -1.58 1.82
CA ILE A 384 5.93 -1.57 0.64
C ILE A 384 5.16 -1.65 -0.68
N HIS A 385 5.77 -1.08 -1.76
CA HIS A 385 5.28 -1.18 -3.14
C HIS A 385 6.46 -1.31 -4.10
N TYR A 386 6.35 -2.10 -5.16
CA TYR A 386 7.26 -2.00 -6.29
C TYR A 386 6.95 -0.73 -7.08
N SER A 387 8.00 0.01 -7.48
CA SER A 387 7.84 1.09 -8.47
C SER A 387 7.32 0.52 -9.80
N PRO A 388 6.65 1.34 -10.65
CA PRO A 388 6.18 0.87 -11.95
C PRO A 388 7.27 0.31 -12.87
N ASP A 389 8.50 0.80 -12.77
CA ASP A 389 9.66 0.33 -13.53
C ASP A 389 10.38 -0.87 -12.88
N GLN A 390 9.91 -1.33 -11.72
CA GLN A 390 10.42 -2.45 -10.93
C GLN A 390 11.90 -2.30 -10.49
N LYS A 391 12.42 -1.07 -10.45
CA LYS A 391 13.80 -0.83 -10.01
C LYS A 391 13.91 -0.48 -8.54
N TRP A 392 12.78 -0.12 -7.91
CA TRP A 392 12.73 0.40 -6.56
C TRP A 392 11.66 -0.30 -5.73
N ILE A 393 11.96 -0.47 -4.44
CA ILE A 393 10.94 -0.73 -3.43
C ILE A 393 10.65 0.58 -2.71
N ILE A 394 9.40 1.01 -2.77
CA ILE A 394 8.90 2.21 -2.11
C ILE A 394 8.29 1.78 -0.77
N PHE A 395 8.59 2.53 0.30
CA PHE A 395 8.12 2.24 1.64
C PHE A 395 7.97 3.54 2.44
N ARG A 396 7.13 3.53 3.48
CA ARG A 396 7.06 4.62 4.42
C ARG A 396 7.84 4.31 5.69
N ALA A 397 8.42 5.34 6.29
CA ALA A 397 9.15 5.21 7.55
C ALA A 397 9.10 6.49 8.36
N ASN A 398 9.42 6.35 9.65
CA ASN A 398 9.48 7.44 10.63
C ASN A 398 10.90 7.67 11.17
N PHE A 399 11.91 7.39 10.37
CA PHE A 399 13.34 7.52 10.71
C PHE A 399 13.73 8.88 11.31
N GLU A 400 13.04 9.94 10.85
CA GLU A 400 13.32 11.34 11.20
C GLU A 400 12.29 11.90 12.17
N GLY A 401 11.53 11.03 12.85
CA GLY A 401 10.50 11.40 13.82
C GLY A 401 9.15 11.79 13.20
N SER A 402 9.04 11.84 11.87
CA SER A 402 7.78 12.02 11.13
C SER A 402 7.65 10.98 10.03
N GLU A 403 6.41 10.66 9.65
CA GLU A 403 6.13 9.75 8.56
C GLU A 403 6.48 10.37 7.21
N ASN A 404 7.33 9.69 6.44
CA ASN A 404 7.73 10.05 5.08
C ASN A 404 7.81 8.80 4.21
N VAL A 405 7.78 9.01 2.88
CA VAL A 405 7.92 7.95 1.89
C VAL A 405 9.31 7.97 1.28
N TYR A 406 9.91 6.80 1.23
CA TYR A 406 11.26 6.54 0.73
C TYR A 406 11.22 5.50 -0.37
N ALA A 407 12.30 5.41 -1.13
CA ALA A 407 12.53 4.33 -2.09
C ALA A 407 13.94 3.78 -1.94
N VAL A 408 14.11 2.47 -2.05
CA VAL A 408 15.42 1.81 -2.12
C VAL A 408 15.60 1.16 -3.48
N GLU A 409 16.76 1.39 -4.08
CA GLU A 409 17.13 0.81 -5.38
C GLU A 409 17.45 -0.69 -5.23
N LEU A 410 16.87 -1.53 -6.08
CA LEU A 410 17.07 -2.98 -6.01
C LEU A 410 18.51 -3.40 -6.36
N SER A 411 19.14 -2.70 -7.29
CA SER A 411 20.56 -2.93 -7.60
C SER A 411 21.46 -2.26 -6.55
N PRO A 412 22.53 -2.93 -6.09
CA PRO A 412 23.53 -2.30 -5.24
C PRO A 412 24.14 -1.06 -5.94
N TYR A 413 24.40 -0.03 -5.15
CA TYR A 413 25.01 1.20 -5.68
C TYR A 413 26.43 0.94 -6.17
N THR A 414 26.69 1.22 -7.45
CA THR A 414 28.03 1.23 -8.02
C THR A 414 28.44 2.69 -8.26
N PRO A 415 29.48 3.20 -7.59
CA PRO A 415 29.96 4.56 -7.86
C PRO A 415 30.38 4.67 -9.34
N ASN A 416 29.96 5.74 -9.99
CA ASN A 416 30.51 6.08 -11.31
C ASN A 416 31.99 6.43 -11.11
N ILE A 417 32.89 5.57 -11.61
CA ILE A 417 34.35 5.76 -11.61
C ILE A 417 34.72 6.83 -12.64
#